data_7e1ccbf231bfd3fa75173cff1a531bc0
#
_entry.id   7e1ccbf231bfd3fa75173cff1a531bc0
#
_cell.length_a   1.000
_cell.length_b   1.000
_cell.length_c   1.000
_cell.angle_alpha   90.00
_cell.angle_beta   90.00
_cell.angle_gamma   90.00
#
_symmetry.space_group_name_H-M   'P 1'
#
loop_
_entity.id
_entity.type
_entity.pdbx_description
1 polymer ?
#
loop_
_entity_poly.entity_id
_entity_poly.type
_entity_poly.pdbx_seq_one_letter_code
_entity_poly.pdbx_strand_id
1 'polypeptide(L)'
;AHKHGLPLVIDNTFGTPYLIRPIEHGADIVVHSATKFIGGHGTTLGGVIVDSGKFDWMAHADKFPGLCTPDESYHGVTYAEKFGMGGAFITKCTSQLMRDLGSIPSPMNCFLLNLGLETLPLRVERHCSNAQKIAEYLNAHEKVSHVNYAGLPDDKYHALAQKYMKDGRTCGVISFELTGGRDAA
;
A
#
# COMPACT_ATOMS: atom_id res chain seq x y z
N ALA A 1 12.63 -8.48 -7.54
CA ALA A 1 12.91 -8.81 -6.16
C ALA A 1 13.34 -10.28 -6.04
N HIS A 2 12.48 -11.25 -6.34
CA HIS A 2 12.69 -12.68 -6.11
C HIS A 2 13.94 -13.26 -6.79
N LYS A 3 14.31 -12.81 -7.99
CA LYS A 3 15.56 -13.22 -8.66
C LYS A 3 16.82 -12.92 -7.84
N HIS A 4 16.72 -12.01 -6.89
CA HIS A 4 17.79 -11.60 -5.99
C HIS A 4 17.59 -12.10 -4.57
N GLY A 5 16.63 -13.01 -4.32
CA GLY A 5 16.30 -13.50 -2.99
C GLY A 5 15.80 -12.39 -2.05
N LEU A 6 14.99 -11.46 -2.58
CA LEU A 6 14.40 -10.35 -1.84
C LEU A 6 12.87 -10.42 -1.92
N PRO A 7 12.14 -10.16 -0.82
CA PRO A 7 10.68 -10.05 -0.86
C PRO A 7 10.26 -8.82 -1.65
N LEU A 8 9.09 -8.89 -2.27
CA LEU A 8 8.44 -7.73 -2.89
C LEU A 8 7.46 -7.12 -1.88
N VAL A 9 7.75 -5.91 -1.43
CA VAL A 9 6.90 -5.13 -0.53
C VAL A 9 6.23 -4.02 -1.32
N ILE A 10 4.89 -3.94 -1.27
CA ILE A 10 4.10 -2.94 -1.99
C ILE A 10 3.36 -2.05 -0.99
N ASP A 11 3.58 -0.75 -1.07
CA ASP A 11 2.68 0.23 -0.47
C ASP A 11 1.44 0.38 -1.37
N ASN A 12 0.32 -0.16 -0.90
CA ASN A 12 -0.95 -0.17 -1.63
C ASN A 12 -1.96 0.84 -1.07
N THR A 13 -1.47 1.90 -0.44
CA THR A 13 -2.32 2.92 0.19
C THR A 13 -3.33 3.52 -0.77
N PHE A 14 -2.91 3.88 -1.99
CA PHE A 14 -3.80 4.50 -2.98
C PHE A 14 -4.60 3.49 -3.80
N GLY A 15 -4.03 2.30 -4.05
CA GLY A 15 -4.75 1.22 -4.72
C GLY A 15 -5.87 0.67 -3.85
N THR A 16 -5.69 0.67 -2.56
CA THR A 16 -6.57 0.05 -1.56
C THR A 16 -6.80 -1.44 -1.83
N PRO A 17 -7.29 -2.24 -0.90
CA PRO A 17 -7.62 -3.65 -1.19
C PRO A 17 -8.82 -3.79 -2.15
N TYR A 18 -9.48 -2.69 -2.50
CA TYR A 18 -10.60 -2.68 -3.43
C TYR A 18 -10.16 -2.62 -4.90
N LEU A 19 -9.21 -1.74 -5.27
CA LEU A 19 -8.76 -1.59 -6.66
C LEU A 19 -7.76 -2.66 -7.08
N ILE A 20 -6.89 -3.07 -6.16
CA ILE A 20 -5.86 -4.08 -6.42
C ILE A 20 -5.46 -4.80 -5.14
N ARG A 21 -5.20 -6.10 -5.25
CA ARG A 21 -4.63 -6.94 -4.19
C ARG A 21 -3.27 -7.47 -4.64
N PRO A 22 -2.18 -6.76 -4.33
CA PRO A 22 -0.85 -7.06 -4.88
C PRO A 22 -0.35 -8.48 -4.60
N ILE A 23 -0.79 -9.13 -3.50
CA ILE A 23 -0.46 -10.52 -3.19
C ILE A 23 -0.93 -11.49 -4.30
N GLU A 24 -2.04 -11.19 -4.97
CA GLU A 24 -2.53 -11.98 -6.10
C GLU A 24 -1.65 -11.83 -7.35
N HIS A 25 -0.77 -10.83 -7.34
CA HIS A 25 0.17 -10.52 -8.41
C HIS A 25 1.64 -10.75 -8.02
N GLY A 26 1.88 -11.49 -6.93
CA GLY A 26 3.22 -11.92 -6.53
C GLY A 26 3.93 -11.02 -5.52
N ALA A 27 3.25 -10.06 -4.89
CA ALA A 27 3.80 -9.37 -3.74
C ALA A 27 3.83 -10.30 -2.52
N ASP A 28 4.87 -10.17 -1.70
CA ASP A 28 5.01 -10.93 -0.46
C ASP A 28 4.38 -10.20 0.71
N ILE A 29 4.59 -8.89 0.78
CA ILE A 29 4.10 -8.04 1.85
C ILE A 29 3.40 -6.83 1.23
N VAL A 30 2.24 -6.49 1.78
CA VAL A 30 1.48 -5.29 1.41
C VAL A 30 1.31 -4.41 2.63
N VAL A 31 1.61 -3.12 2.48
CA VAL A 31 1.38 -2.13 3.52
C VAL A 31 0.33 -1.13 3.07
N HIS A 32 -0.45 -0.63 4.02
CA HIS A 32 -1.41 0.44 3.81
C HIS A 32 -1.26 1.50 4.90
N SER A 33 -1.20 2.76 4.52
CA SER A 33 -1.58 3.83 5.43
C SER A 33 -3.11 3.83 5.55
N ALA A 34 -3.62 3.22 6.62
CA ALA A 34 -5.07 3.19 6.89
C ALA A 34 -5.64 4.60 7.17
N THR A 35 -4.76 5.55 7.50
CA THR A 35 -5.04 6.99 7.62
C THR A 35 -5.73 7.57 6.39
N LYS A 36 -5.43 7.05 5.19
CA LYS A 36 -5.85 7.60 3.91
C LYS A 36 -7.23 7.04 3.51
N PHE A 37 -7.32 6.32 2.42
CA PHE A 37 -8.59 5.84 1.86
C PHE A 37 -9.32 4.81 2.73
N ILE A 38 -8.59 3.98 3.50
CA ILE A 38 -9.22 2.99 4.38
C ILE A 38 -10.06 3.70 5.44
N GLY A 39 -9.49 4.61 6.21
CA GLY A 39 -10.22 5.43 7.18
C GLY A 39 -11.17 6.40 6.49
N GLY A 40 -10.67 7.14 5.49
CA GLY A 40 -11.45 7.95 4.56
C GLY A 40 -12.10 9.22 5.12
N HIS A 41 -11.92 9.52 6.41
CA HIS A 41 -12.61 10.61 7.09
C HIS A 41 -11.65 11.61 7.77
N GLY A 42 -10.33 11.35 7.71
CA GLY A 42 -9.33 12.21 8.37
C GLY A 42 -9.43 12.24 9.91
N THR A 43 -10.07 11.25 10.51
CA THR A 43 -10.36 11.22 11.95
C THR A 43 -9.29 10.52 12.77
N THR A 44 -8.48 9.67 12.17
CA THR A 44 -7.47 8.89 12.90
C THR A 44 -6.30 8.48 12.01
N LEU A 45 -5.17 8.22 12.65
CA LEU A 45 -4.00 7.64 12.02
C LEU A 45 -4.01 6.11 12.22
N GLY A 46 -3.49 5.40 11.24
CA GLY A 46 -3.32 3.95 11.35
C GLY A 46 -2.56 3.36 10.17
N GLY A 47 -2.10 2.14 10.34
CA GLY A 47 -1.42 1.36 9.32
C GLY A 47 -1.83 -0.10 9.39
N VAL A 48 -1.70 -0.78 8.26
CA VAL A 48 -1.93 -2.22 8.14
C VAL A 48 -0.80 -2.84 7.37
N ILE A 49 -0.31 -3.97 7.87
CA ILE A 49 0.67 -4.82 7.19
C ILE A 49 -0.01 -6.16 6.93
N VAL A 50 0.06 -6.63 5.69
CA VAL A 50 -0.46 -7.94 5.27
C VAL A 50 0.70 -8.73 4.70
N ASP A 51 0.99 -9.88 5.32
CA ASP A 51 2.00 -10.83 4.85
C ASP A 51 1.31 -11.97 4.07
N SER A 52 1.82 -12.29 2.88
CA SER A 52 1.34 -13.42 2.10
C SER A 52 1.68 -14.78 2.73
N GLY A 53 2.71 -14.80 3.59
CA GLY A 53 3.24 -16.02 4.18
C GLY A 53 3.97 -16.92 3.19
N LYS A 54 4.39 -16.42 2.03
CA LYS A 54 4.95 -17.22 0.94
C LYS A 54 6.46 -17.06 0.75
N PHE A 55 7.06 -16.00 1.32
CA PHE A 55 8.50 -15.79 1.16
C PHE A 55 9.30 -16.68 2.10
N ASP A 56 10.23 -17.45 1.53
CA ASP A 56 11.11 -18.34 2.30
C ASP A 56 12.29 -17.57 2.89
N TRP A 57 12.13 -17.11 4.13
CA TRP A 57 13.15 -16.35 4.86
C TRP A 57 14.40 -17.18 5.10
N MET A 58 14.25 -18.48 5.40
CA MET A 58 15.38 -19.36 5.70
C MET A 58 16.22 -19.68 4.47
N ALA A 59 15.62 -19.77 3.29
CA ALA A 59 16.36 -19.93 2.04
C ALA A 59 17.30 -18.74 1.72
N HIS A 60 17.08 -17.59 2.39
CA HIS A 60 17.85 -16.36 2.21
C HIS A 60 18.34 -15.78 3.54
N ALA A 61 18.65 -16.66 4.50
CA ALA A 61 18.98 -16.29 5.89
C ALA A 61 20.16 -15.31 6.02
N ASP A 62 21.12 -15.37 5.10
CA ASP A 62 22.25 -14.44 5.00
C ASP A 62 21.82 -12.98 4.85
N LYS A 63 20.67 -12.73 4.22
CA LYS A 63 20.12 -11.38 3.97
C LYS A 63 19.17 -10.91 5.07
N PHE A 64 18.61 -11.83 5.84
CA PHE A 64 17.59 -11.55 6.85
C PHE A 64 17.99 -12.07 8.25
N PRO A 65 19.17 -11.69 8.77
CA PRO A 65 19.61 -12.17 10.09
C PRO A 65 18.61 -11.82 11.18
N GLY A 66 17.93 -10.66 11.09
CA GLY A 66 16.90 -10.27 12.07
C GLY A 66 15.71 -11.21 12.21
N LEU A 67 15.48 -12.11 11.23
CA LEU A 67 14.44 -13.15 11.28
C LEU A 67 15.02 -14.55 11.44
N CYS A 68 16.26 -14.77 11.00
CA CYS A 68 16.86 -16.08 10.82
C CYS A 68 17.98 -16.40 11.82
N THR A 69 18.25 -15.52 12.79
CA THR A 69 19.15 -15.78 13.91
C THR A 69 18.43 -15.58 15.24
N PRO A 70 18.95 -16.16 16.34
CA PRO A 70 18.37 -15.98 17.67
C PRO A 70 18.28 -14.50 18.05
N ASP A 71 17.11 -14.10 18.54
CA ASP A 71 16.84 -12.73 18.99
C ASP A 71 16.82 -12.70 20.53
N GLU A 72 17.87 -12.13 21.12
CA GLU A 72 18.02 -12.02 22.57
C GLU A 72 16.91 -11.18 23.22
N SER A 73 16.35 -10.20 22.48
CA SER A 73 15.25 -9.36 22.98
C SER A 73 13.92 -10.13 23.06
N TYR A 74 13.88 -11.31 22.43
CA TYR A 74 12.70 -12.21 22.43
C TYR A 74 13.09 -13.64 22.80
N HIS A 75 13.78 -13.77 23.95
CA HIS A 75 14.16 -15.07 24.57
C HIS A 75 15.00 -15.98 23.68
N GLY A 76 15.86 -15.44 22.82
CA GLY A 76 16.70 -16.22 21.92
C GLY A 76 15.94 -16.93 20.79
N VAL A 77 14.72 -16.48 20.46
CA VAL A 77 13.90 -17.09 19.42
C VAL A 77 14.41 -16.72 18.03
N THR A 78 14.56 -17.71 17.16
CA THR A 78 14.70 -17.53 15.70
C THR A 78 13.30 -17.50 15.09
N TYR A 79 12.84 -16.32 14.65
CA TYR A 79 11.45 -16.13 14.20
C TYR A 79 11.08 -17.05 13.02
N ALA A 80 11.97 -17.14 12.01
CA ALA A 80 11.70 -17.93 10.82
C ALA A 80 11.60 -19.45 11.12
N GLU A 81 12.42 -19.96 12.04
CA GLU A 81 12.34 -21.36 12.47
C GLU A 81 11.07 -21.63 13.27
N LYS A 82 10.76 -20.78 14.25
CA LYS A 82 9.66 -21.01 15.19
C LYS A 82 8.29 -20.77 14.58
N PHE A 83 8.14 -19.73 13.76
CA PHE A 83 6.85 -19.29 13.22
C PHE A 83 6.67 -19.54 11.72
N GLY A 84 7.71 -20.07 11.06
CA GLY A 84 7.70 -20.40 9.63
C GLY A 84 7.51 -19.17 8.73
N MET A 85 7.33 -19.42 7.44
CA MET A 85 7.15 -18.37 6.43
C MET A 85 5.93 -17.48 6.72
N GLY A 86 4.83 -18.08 7.16
CA GLY A 86 3.56 -17.39 7.37
C GLY A 86 3.48 -16.55 8.64
N GLY A 87 4.40 -16.73 9.58
CA GLY A 87 4.33 -16.06 10.88
C GLY A 87 5.53 -15.22 11.27
N ALA A 88 6.71 -15.52 10.73
CA ALA A 88 7.97 -14.92 11.16
C ALA A 88 7.97 -13.39 11.11
N PHE A 89 7.61 -12.82 9.99
CA PHE A 89 7.66 -11.37 9.76
C PHE A 89 6.65 -10.63 10.65
N ILE A 90 5.39 -11.07 10.66
CA ILE A 90 4.34 -10.40 11.45
C ILE A 90 4.60 -10.58 12.96
N THR A 91 5.09 -11.75 13.39
CA THR A 91 5.43 -11.95 14.81
C THR A 91 6.55 -11.01 15.24
N LYS A 92 7.61 -10.84 14.42
CA LYS A 92 8.66 -9.87 14.74
C LYS A 92 8.13 -8.45 14.78
N CYS A 93 7.29 -8.06 13.82
CA CYS A 93 6.67 -6.73 13.81
C CYS A 93 5.87 -6.46 15.09
N THR A 94 5.09 -7.42 15.56
CA THR A 94 4.19 -7.25 16.71
C THR A 94 4.89 -7.49 18.06
N SER A 95 5.64 -8.59 18.18
CA SER A 95 6.21 -9.03 19.46
C SER A 95 7.48 -8.29 19.86
N GLN A 96 8.18 -7.69 18.92
CA GLN A 96 9.37 -6.89 19.17
C GLN A 96 9.17 -5.44 18.78
N LEU A 97 9.05 -5.14 17.50
CA LEU A 97 9.09 -3.75 17.01
C LEU A 97 7.92 -2.90 17.55
N MET A 98 6.70 -3.39 17.46
CA MET A 98 5.54 -2.68 17.97
C MET A 98 5.56 -2.58 19.51
N ARG A 99 5.95 -3.66 20.19
CA ARG A 99 6.13 -3.67 21.66
C ARG A 99 7.13 -2.61 22.12
N ASP A 100 8.30 -2.58 21.46
CA ASP A 100 9.42 -1.73 21.92
C ASP A 100 9.21 -0.25 21.52
N LEU A 101 8.62 0.01 20.35
CA LEU A 101 8.30 1.36 19.88
C LEU A 101 7.00 1.91 20.46
N GLY A 102 6.10 1.06 20.95
CA GLY A 102 4.81 1.46 21.49
C GLY A 102 3.81 1.98 20.46
N SER A 103 4.05 1.75 19.18
CA SER A 103 3.21 2.26 18.06
C SER A 103 2.00 1.38 17.84
N ILE A 104 1.06 1.37 18.77
CA ILE A 104 -0.18 0.60 18.68
C ILE A 104 -1.41 1.51 18.48
N PRO A 105 -2.39 1.12 17.67
CA PRO A 105 -3.63 1.87 17.56
C PRO A 105 -4.50 1.67 18.83
N SER A 106 -5.20 2.73 19.27
CA SER A 106 -6.20 2.58 20.30
C SER A 106 -7.41 1.79 19.79
N PRO A 107 -8.19 1.14 20.69
CA PRO A 107 -9.44 0.48 20.27
C PRO A 107 -10.41 1.42 19.55
N MET A 108 -10.47 2.69 19.94
CA MET A 108 -11.30 3.69 19.27
C MET A 108 -10.82 3.96 17.84
N ASN A 109 -9.49 4.07 17.63
CA ASN A 109 -8.95 4.23 16.28
C ASN A 109 -9.27 3.01 15.39
N CYS A 110 -9.15 1.79 15.93
CA CYS A 110 -9.54 0.58 15.21
C CYS A 110 -11.02 0.59 14.83
N PHE A 111 -11.89 1.02 15.73
CA PHE A 111 -13.34 1.16 15.46
C PHE A 111 -13.59 2.16 14.33
N LEU A 112 -12.96 3.35 14.37
CA LEU A 112 -13.12 4.37 13.32
C LEU A 112 -12.60 3.89 11.96
N LEU A 113 -11.48 3.15 11.94
CA LEU A 113 -10.95 2.56 10.70
C LEU A 113 -11.90 1.49 10.14
N ASN A 114 -12.51 0.67 11.00
CA ASN A 114 -13.50 -0.33 10.58
C ASN A 114 -14.75 0.33 9.98
N LEU A 115 -15.26 1.42 10.58
CA LEU A 115 -16.35 2.18 9.96
C LEU A 115 -15.98 2.71 8.57
N GLY A 116 -14.74 3.17 8.40
CA GLY A 116 -14.23 3.58 7.10
C GLY A 116 -14.23 2.45 6.07
N LEU A 117 -13.86 1.23 6.50
CA LEU A 117 -13.84 0.05 5.62
C LEU A 117 -15.23 -0.31 5.07
N GLU A 118 -16.28 -0.14 5.85
CA GLU A 118 -17.66 -0.47 5.42
C GLU A 118 -18.07 0.28 4.15
N THR A 119 -17.61 1.51 3.99
CA THR A 119 -17.95 2.36 2.83
C THR A 119 -16.82 2.45 1.79
N LEU A 120 -15.69 1.76 2.01
CA LEU A 120 -14.51 1.87 1.15
C LEU A 120 -14.81 1.65 -0.33
N PRO A 121 -15.52 0.59 -0.75
CA PRO A 121 -15.82 0.36 -2.17
C PRO A 121 -16.57 1.52 -2.80
N LEU A 122 -17.63 2.01 -2.15
CA LEU A 122 -18.46 3.10 -2.63
C LEU A 122 -17.66 4.40 -2.79
N ARG A 123 -16.83 4.72 -1.80
CA ARG A 123 -15.99 5.92 -1.82
C ARG A 123 -14.93 5.84 -2.91
N VAL A 124 -14.23 4.72 -3.00
CA VAL A 124 -13.15 4.55 -3.99
C VAL A 124 -13.72 4.58 -5.42
N GLU A 125 -14.85 3.95 -5.69
CA GLU A 125 -15.52 4.07 -7.00
C GLU A 125 -15.83 5.53 -7.35
N ARG A 126 -16.35 6.29 -6.40
CA ARG A 126 -16.65 7.71 -6.62
C ARG A 126 -15.37 8.53 -6.81
N HIS A 127 -14.32 8.27 -6.02
CA HIS A 127 -13.03 8.93 -6.20
C HIS A 127 -12.44 8.67 -7.58
N CYS A 128 -12.44 7.42 -8.04
CA CYS A 128 -11.94 7.07 -9.39
C CYS A 128 -12.76 7.76 -10.49
N SER A 129 -14.09 7.73 -10.38
CA SER A 129 -14.98 8.38 -11.36
C SER A 129 -14.79 9.90 -11.42
N ASN A 130 -14.60 10.53 -10.25
CA ASN A 130 -14.35 11.98 -10.20
C ASN A 130 -12.96 12.31 -10.74
N ALA A 131 -11.93 11.53 -10.35
CA ALA A 131 -10.57 11.74 -10.82
C ALA A 131 -10.46 11.60 -12.34
N GLN A 132 -11.12 10.62 -12.94
CA GLN A 132 -11.14 10.44 -14.39
C GLN A 132 -11.67 11.70 -15.09
N LYS A 133 -12.83 12.19 -14.68
CA LYS A 133 -13.43 13.40 -15.27
C LYS A 133 -12.56 14.65 -15.10
N ILE A 134 -11.95 14.80 -13.91
CA ILE A 134 -11.06 15.93 -13.64
C ILE A 134 -9.79 15.81 -14.47
N ALA A 135 -9.20 14.62 -14.58
CA ALA A 135 -8.01 14.41 -15.40
C ALA A 135 -8.27 14.70 -16.88
N GLU A 136 -9.40 14.26 -17.43
CA GLU A 136 -9.82 14.57 -18.80
C GLU A 136 -10.01 16.08 -19.02
N TYR A 137 -10.67 16.76 -18.08
CA TYR A 137 -10.82 18.22 -18.12
C TYR A 137 -9.47 18.94 -18.07
N LEU A 138 -8.60 18.57 -17.14
CA LEU A 138 -7.28 19.18 -17.00
C LEU A 138 -6.41 18.92 -18.24
N ASN A 139 -6.46 17.72 -18.80
CA ASN A 139 -5.67 17.34 -19.98
C ASN A 139 -6.06 18.14 -21.24
N ALA A 140 -7.30 18.63 -21.30
CA ALA A 140 -7.80 19.48 -22.37
C ALA A 140 -7.67 20.99 -22.07
N HIS A 141 -7.20 21.38 -20.89
CA HIS A 141 -7.22 22.77 -20.45
C HIS A 141 -5.98 23.54 -20.94
N GLU A 142 -6.15 24.71 -21.57
CA GLU A 142 -5.07 25.52 -22.17
C GLU A 142 -3.94 25.94 -21.22
N LYS A 143 -4.23 26.07 -19.93
CA LYS A 143 -3.26 26.45 -18.90
C LYS A 143 -2.54 25.24 -18.26
N VAL A 144 -2.84 24.03 -18.68
CA VAL A 144 -2.22 22.81 -18.18
C VAL A 144 -1.29 22.25 -19.25
N SER A 145 -0.02 22.10 -18.90
CA SER A 145 0.99 21.57 -19.82
C SER A 145 1.11 20.06 -19.79
N HIS A 146 0.79 19.43 -18.66
CA HIS A 146 0.87 17.98 -18.50
C HIS A 146 -0.02 17.47 -17.36
N VAL A 147 -0.59 16.27 -17.53
CA VAL A 147 -1.35 15.57 -16.48
C VAL A 147 -0.79 14.17 -16.32
N ASN A 148 -0.40 13.81 -15.08
CA ASN A 148 -0.03 12.45 -14.72
C ASN A 148 -1.25 11.74 -14.12
N TYR A 149 -1.86 10.85 -14.87
CA TYR A 149 -2.98 10.03 -14.41
C TYR A 149 -3.13 8.80 -15.30
N ALA A 150 -2.87 7.63 -14.76
CA ALA A 150 -2.89 6.38 -15.53
C ALA A 150 -4.26 5.99 -16.12
N GLY A 151 -5.32 6.70 -15.76
CA GLY A 151 -6.63 6.58 -16.39
C GLY A 151 -6.73 7.26 -17.76
N LEU A 152 -5.79 8.15 -18.12
CA LEU A 152 -5.75 8.77 -19.44
C LEU A 152 -5.13 7.81 -20.45
N PRO A 153 -5.69 7.69 -21.67
CA PRO A 153 -5.19 6.77 -22.70
C PRO A 153 -3.74 6.98 -23.09
N ASP A 154 -3.28 8.21 -23.07
CA ASP A 154 -1.92 8.61 -23.46
C ASP A 154 -0.90 8.51 -22.30
N ASP A 155 -1.33 8.16 -21.10
CA ASP A 155 -0.42 7.95 -19.97
C ASP A 155 0.41 6.68 -20.17
N LYS A 156 1.71 6.78 -19.91
CA LYS A 156 2.67 5.67 -20.06
C LYS A 156 2.31 4.41 -19.26
N TYR A 157 1.53 4.55 -18.20
CA TYR A 157 1.10 3.45 -17.34
C TYR A 157 -0.35 3.00 -17.58
N HIS A 158 -1.04 3.59 -18.56
CA HIS A 158 -2.44 3.25 -18.86
C HIS A 158 -2.64 1.74 -19.07
N ALA A 159 -1.81 1.13 -19.91
CA ALA A 159 -1.93 -0.33 -20.19
C ALA A 159 -1.71 -1.18 -18.93
N LEU A 160 -0.85 -0.76 -18.00
CA LEU A 160 -0.65 -1.44 -16.74
C LEU A 160 -1.84 -1.26 -15.79
N ALA A 161 -2.44 -0.07 -15.77
CA ALA A 161 -3.65 0.17 -15.01
C ALA A 161 -4.81 -0.71 -15.51
N GLN A 162 -4.99 -0.79 -16.83
CA GLN A 162 -6.00 -1.69 -17.43
C GLN A 162 -5.75 -3.17 -17.10
N LYS A 163 -4.50 -3.58 -16.97
CA LYS A 163 -4.13 -4.97 -16.68
C LYS A 163 -4.33 -5.34 -15.20
N TYR A 164 -3.96 -4.47 -14.27
CA TYR A 164 -3.84 -4.83 -12.85
C TYR A 164 -4.94 -4.27 -11.97
N MET A 165 -5.50 -3.12 -12.33
CA MET A 165 -6.51 -2.46 -11.51
C MET A 165 -7.92 -2.99 -11.83
N LYS A 166 -8.76 -3.06 -10.82
CA LYS A 166 -10.16 -3.47 -10.97
C LYS A 166 -10.87 -2.60 -12.01
N ASP A 167 -11.40 -3.23 -13.05
CA ASP A 167 -12.09 -2.60 -14.17
C ASP A 167 -11.27 -1.47 -14.86
N GLY A 168 -9.93 -1.56 -14.81
CA GLY A 168 -9.03 -0.55 -15.34
C GLY A 168 -9.07 0.80 -14.61
N ARG A 169 -9.75 0.89 -13.47
CA ARG A 169 -9.87 2.12 -12.69
C ARG A 169 -8.57 2.44 -11.98
N THR A 170 -8.22 3.71 -11.97
CA THR A 170 -7.07 4.21 -11.22
C THR A 170 -7.53 4.95 -9.97
N CYS A 171 -6.60 5.24 -9.05
CA CYS A 171 -6.93 5.89 -7.78
C CYS A 171 -7.48 7.32 -7.94
N GLY A 172 -7.88 7.92 -6.84
CA GLY A 172 -8.38 9.31 -6.78
C GLY A 172 -7.29 10.39 -6.70
N VAL A 173 -6.06 10.12 -7.16
CA VAL A 173 -4.93 11.06 -7.09
C VAL A 173 -4.47 11.42 -8.48
N ILE A 174 -4.37 12.72 -8.74
CA ILE A 174 -3.93 13.31 -10.01
C ILE A 174 -2.79 14.28 -9.69
N SER A 175 -1.78 14.33 -10.52
CA SER A 175 -0.82 15.43 -10.53
C SER A 175 -0.79 16.07 -11.91
N PHE A 176 -0.57 17.39 -11.96
CA PHE A 176 -0.52 18.13 -13.22
C PHE A 176 0.43 19.32 -13.12
N GLU A 177 0.85 19.82 -14.27
CA GLU A 177 1.75 20.96 -14.42
C GLU A 177 1.03 22.10 -15.09
N LEU A 178 1.25 23.33 -14.60
CA LEU A 178 0.71 24.54 -15.20
C LEU A 178 1.67 25.12 -16.24
N THR A 179 1.11 25.63 -17.32
CA THR A 179 1.83 26.47 -18.27
C THR A 179 2.25 27.76 -17.56
N GLY A 180 3.55 28.09 -17.59
CA GLY A 180 4.11 29.22 -16.82
C GLY A 180 4.79 28.79 -15.51
N GLY A 181 4.76 27.51 -15.17
CA GLY A 181 5.50 26.94 -14.06
C GLY A 181 5.13 27.54 -12.70
N ARG A 182 6.15 27.80 -11.87
CA ARG A 182 5.97 28.26 -10.49
C ARG A 182 5.23 29.60 -10.37
N ASP A 183 5.40 30.49 -11.33
CA ASP A 183 4.78 31.85 -11.30
C ASP A 183 3.28 31.77 -11.61
N ALA A 184 2.81 30.63 -12.17
CA ALA A 184 1.39 30.41 -12.47
C ALA A 184 0.66 29.62 -11.36
N ALA A 185 1.41 29.03 -10.40
CA ALA A 185 0.88 28.24 -9.31
C ALA A 185 0.66 29.10 -8.06
#